data_e940d8999ec59574a90d36298a004bb7
#
_entry.id   e940d8999ec59574a90d36298a004bb7
#
_cell.length_a   1.000
_cell.length_b   1.000
_cell.length_c   1.000
_cell.angle_alpha   90.00
_cell.angle_beta   90.00
_cell.angle_gamma   90.00
#
_symmetry.space_group_name_H-M   'P 1'
#
loop_
_entity.id
_entity.type
_entity.pdbx_description
1 polymer ?
#
loop_
_entity_poly.entity_id
_entity_poly.type
_entity_poly.pdbx_seq_one_letter_code
_entity_poly.pdbx_strand_id
1 'polypeptide(L)'
;MEIIRAQAKDVDLIAPLFNAYRQFYKAPSDVESSRQFIFERLTKDESVIFLAMEDDRALGFVQLYPLFASVALQSLWLLNDLFVDSAARNQGVGEALMKRAEQFAHETGSRGLFLRTATDNFPAQKLYEKCGWVRDETFYRYDKILR
;
A
#
# COMPACT_ATOMS: atom_id res chain seq x y z
N MET A 1 13.01 -1.17 -14.17
CA MET A 1 11.89 -1.40 -13.24
C MET A 1 10.58 -1.01 -13.90
N GLU A 2 9.58 -1.85 -13.77
CA GLU A 2 8.24 -1.64 -14.31
C GLU A 2 7.23 -1.69 -13.17
N ILE A 3 6.21 -0.84 -13.21
CA ILE A 3 5.10 -0.88 -12.24
C ILE A 3 3.89 -1.48 -12.97
N ILE A 4 3.41 -2.61 -12.47
CA ILE A 4 2.23 -3.28 -13.03
C ILE A 4 1.07 -3.23 -12.03
N ARG A 5 -0.15 -3.23 -12.54
CA ARG A 5 -1.33 -3.45 -11.70
C ARG A 5 -1.52 -4.95 -11.52
N ALA A 6 -1.52 -5.40 -10.28
CA ALA A 6 -1.63 -6.81 -9.97
C ALA A 6 -3.05 -7.33 -10.19
N GLN A 7 -3.14 -8.58 -10.60
CA GLN A 7 -4.38 -9.36 -10.73
C GLN A 7 -4.28 -10.58 -9.82
N ALA A 8 -5.38 -11.31 -9.67
CA ALA A 8 -5.39 -12.53 -8.84
C ALA A 8 -4.32 -13.54 -9.25
N LYS A 9 -4.01 -13.63 -10.55
CA LYS A 9 -2.95 -14.51 -11.07
C LYS A 9 -1.55 -14.17 -10.55
N ASP A 10 -1.37 -12.94 -10.06
CA ASP A 10 -0.08 -12.45 -9.57
C ASP A 10 0.12 -12.67 -8.07
N VAL A 11 -0.83 -13.33 -7.41
CA VAL A 11 -0.83 -13.48 -5.94
C VAL A 11 0.47 -14.09 -5.40
N ASP A 12 1.08 -15.00 -6.15
CA ASP A 12 2.31 -15.67 -5.69
C ASP A 12 3.55 -14.76 -5.76
N LEU A 13 3.47 -13.65 -6.50
CA LEU A 13 4.50 -12.60 -6.46
C LEU A 13 4.32 -11.67 -5.25
N ILE A 14 3.06 -11.48 -4.82
CA ILE A 14 2.74 -10.56 -3.74
C ILE A 14 2.89 -11.22 -2.37
N ALA A 15 2.47 -12.48 -2.24
CA ALA A 15 2.37 -13.15 -0.94
C ALA A 15 3.68 -13.14 -0.12
N PRO A 16 4.85 -13.41 -0.69
CA PRO A 16 6.10 -13.32 0.08
C PRO A 16 6.41 -11.90 0.56
N LEU A 17 6.15 -10.89 -0.26
CA LEU A 17 6.33 -9.49 0.10
C LEU A 17 5.36 -9.08 1.20
N PHE A 18 4.10 -9.47 1.07
CA PHE A 18 3.08 -9.15 2.06
C PHE A 18 3.38 -9.84 3.40
N ASN A 19 3.84 -11.09 3.36
CA ASN A 19 4.27 -11.79 4.57
C ASN A 19 5.46 -11.06 5.24
N ALA A 20 6.45 -10.63 4.48
CA ALA A 20 7.58 -9.86 5.00
C ALA A 20 7.14 -8.51 5.58
N TYR A 21 6.18 -7.84 4.95
CA TYR A 21 5.57 -6.62 5.45
C TYR A 21 4.90 -6.85 6.82
N ARG A 22 4.13 -7.93 6.96
CA ARG A 22 3.51 -8.31 8.23
C ARG A 22 4.55 -8.56 9.33
N GLN A 23 5.64 -9.24 8.98
CA GLN A 23 6.74 -9.49 9.92
C GLN A 23 7.44 -8.18 10.34
N PHE A 24 7.54 -7.22 9.45
CA PHE A 24 8.04 -5.88 9.79
C PHE A 24 7.18 -5.24 10.88
N TYR A 25 5.89 -5.47 10.89
CA TYR A 25 4.97 -5.04 11.94
C TYR A 25 4.81 -6.07 13.05
N LYS A 26 5.78 -6.99 13.20
CA LYS A 26 5.87 -7.98 14.28
C LYS A 26 4.77 -9.04 14.28
N ALA A 27 4.08 -9.22 13.16
CA ALA A 27 3.19 -10.36 12.99
C ALA A 27 4.02 -11.63 12.72
N PRO A 28 3.56 -12.82 13.14
CA PRO A 28 4.27 -14.04 12.83
C PRO A 28 4.25 -14.34 11.34
N SER A 29 5.29 -15.03 10.85
CA SER A 29 5.34 -15.49 9.47
C SER A 29 4.20 -16.48 9.20
N ASP A 30 3.44 -16.22 8.14
CA ASP A 30 2.36 -17.09 7.69
C ASP A 30 2.07 -16.78 6.23
N VAL A 31 2.87 -17.39 5.35
CA VAL A 31 2.77 -17.11 3.89
C VAL A 31 1.42 -17.57 3.32
N GLU A 32 0.90 -18.69 3.82
CA GLU A 32 -0.35 -19.23 3.31
C GLU A 32 -1.53 -18.32 3.62
N SER A 33 -1.66 -17.86 4.87
CA SER A 33 -2.71 -16.90 5.26
C SER A 33 -2.52 -15.56 4.57
N SER A 34 -1.28 -15.14 4.39
CA SER A 34 -0.95 -13.91 3.64
C SER A 34 -1.44 -14.02 2.20
N ARG A 35 -1.17 -15.15 1.55
CA ARG A 35 -1.63 -15.43 0.19
C ARG A 35 -3.15 -15.41 0.10
N GLN A 36 -3.82 -16.09 1.02
CA GLN A 36 -5.27 -16.17 1.06
C GLN A 36 -5.91 -14.79 1.20
N PHE A 37 -5.39 -13.98 2.11
CA PHE A 37 -5.90 -12.63 2.33
C PHE A 37 -5.82 -11.78 1.06
N ILE A 38 -4.67 -11.77 0.41
CA ILE A 38 -4.46 -10.99 -0.82
C ILE A 38 -5.31 -11.54 -1.97
N PHE A 39 -5.38 -12.86 -2.10
CA PHE A 39 -6.19 -13.49 -3.15
C PHE A 39 -7.67 -13.09 -3.03
N GLU A 40 -8.21 -13.08 -1.82
CA GLU A 40 -9.59 -12.66 -1.60
C GLU A 40 -9.80 -11.17 -1.93
N ARG A 41 -8.85 -10.29 -1.55
CA ARG A 41 -8.96 -8.86 -1.89
C ARG A 41 -9.03 -8.67 -3.40
N LEU A 42 -8.17 -9.36 -4.14
CA LEU A 42 -8.10 -9.22 -5.58
C LEU A 42 -9.30 -9.85 -6.31
N THR A 43 -9.73 -11.04 -5.89
CA THR A 43 -10.86 -11.71 -6.54
C THR A 43 -12.19 -11.02 -6.26
N LYS A 44 -12.35 -10.39 -5.11
CA LYS A 44 -13.56 -9.66 -4.74
C LYS A 44 -13.51 -8.18 -5.13
N ASP A 45 -12.45 -7.75 -5.80
CA ASP A 45 -12.24 -6.36 -6.21
C ASP A 45 -12.36 -5.39 -5.03
N GLU A 46 -11.76 -5.75 -3.91
CA GLU A 46 -11.81 -4.98 -2.66
C GLU A 46 -10.58 -4.09 -2.46
N SER A 47 -9.55 -4.30 -3.25
CA SER A 47 -8.34 -3.47 -3.22
C SER A 47 -7.70 -3.36 -4.59
N VAL A 48 -6.80 -2.38 -4.71
CA VAL A 48 -5.95 -2.22 -5.88
C VAL A 48 -4.51 -2.35 -5.43
N ILE A 49 -3.74 -3.20 -6.10
CA ILE A 49 -2.33 -3.44 -5.78
C ILE A 49 -1.49 -3.14 -7.01
N PHE A 50 -0.42 -2.37 -6.81
CA PHE A 50 0.62 -2.17 -7.82
C PHE A 50 1.90 -2.86 -7.34
N LEU A 51 2.57 -3.54 -8.28
CA LEU A 51 3.84 -4.22 -8.05
C LEU A 51 4.95 -3.52 -8.82
N ALA A 52 6.07 -3.32 -8.16
CA ALA A 52 7.30 -2.92 -8.83
C ALA A 52 8.05 -4.19 -9.25
N MET A 53 8.27 -4.35 -10.53
CA MET A 53 8.89 -5.54 -11.11
C MET A 53 10.23 -5.22 -11.76
N GLU A 54 11.18 -6.11 -11.59
CA GLU A 54 12.41 -6.12 -12.36
C GLU A 54 12.56 -7.53 -12.92
N ASP A 55 12.41 -7.67 -14.24
CA ASP A 55 12.29 -8.97 -14.89
C ASP A 55 11.12 -9.76 -14.24
N ASP A 56 11.38 -10.96 -13.74
CA ASP A 56 10.36 -11.80 -13.11
C ASP A 56 10.29 -11.64 -11.57
N ARG A 57 11.02 -10.67 -11.03
CA ARG A 57 11.12 -10.46 -9.58
C ARG A 57 10.30 -9.27 -9.14
N ALA A 58 9.47 -9.48 -8.11
CA ALA A 58 8.75 -8.41 -7.46
C ALA A 58 9.64 -7.73 -6.41
N LEU A 59 9.84 -6.43 -6.54
CA LEU A 59 10.70 -5.63 -5.66
C LEU A 59 9.93 -5.00 -4.50
N GLY A 60 8.65 -4.76 -4.69
CA GLY A 60 7.83 -4.11 -3.69
C GLY A 60 6.38 -4.00 -4.17
N PHE A 61 5.51 -3.58 -3.28
CA PHE A 61 4.09 -3.40 -3.60
C PHE A 61 3.49 -2.24 -2.84
N VAL A 62 2.37 -1.74 -3.37
CA VAL A 62 1.49 -0.81 -2.67
C VAL A 62 0.06 -1.32 -2.78
N GLN A 63 -0.69 -1.29 -1.69
CA GLN A 63 -2.10 -1.69 -1.67
C GLN A 63 -2.98 -0.52 -1.29
N LEU A 64 -4.01 -0.29 -2.08
CA LEU A 64 -4.98 0.79 -1.90
C LEU A 64 -6.35 0.20 -1.60
N TYR A 65 -7.04 0.76 -0.60
CA TYR A 65 -8.44 0.44 -0.32
C TYR A 65 -9.33 1.61 -0.70
N PRO A 66 -10.49 1.33 -1.35
CA PRO A 66 -11.44 2.40 -1.68
C PRO A 66 -12.21 2.86 -0.45
N LEU A 67 -12.37 4.17 -0.32
CA LEU A 67 -13.16 4.81 0.72
C LEU A 67 -13.97 5.94 0.12
N PHE A 68 -14.84 6.53 0.93
CA PHE A 68 -15.66 7.65 0.54
C PHE A 68 -15.50 8.80 1.54
N ALA A 69 -15.35 9.99 1.00
CA ALA A 69 -15.34 11.24 1.77
C ALA A 69 -16.75 11.82 1.70
N SER A 70 -17.58 11.56 2.71
CA SER A 70 -19.01 11.85 2.66
C SER A 70 -19.30 13.34 2.54
N VAL A 71 -18.62 14.17 3.32
CA VAL A 71 -18.84 15.63 3.29
C VAL A 71 -18.49 16.20 1.92
N ALA A 72 -17.44 15.71 1.29
CA ALA A 72 -17.01 16.17 -0.02
C ALA A 72 -17.79 15.53 -1.18
N LEU A 73 -18.61 14.50 -0.91
CA LEU A 73 -19.35 13.76 -1.92
C LEU A 73 -18.42 13.12 -2.98
N GLN A 74 -17.27 12.66 -2.56
CA GLN A 74 -16.24 12.12 -3.43
C GLN A 74 -15.69 10.80 -2.90
N SER A 75 -15.13 10.00 -3.80
CA SER A 75 -14.33 8.84 -3.43
C SER A 75 -12.92 9.26 -3.01
N LEU A 76 -12.26 8.36 -2.31
CA LEU A 76 -10.88 8.58 -1.89
C LEU A 76 -10.19 7.22 -1.72
N TRP A 77 -8.86 7.20 -1.77
CA TRP A 77 -8.08 5.97 -1.62
C TRP A 77 -7.27 6.00 -0.33
N LEU A 78 -7.34 4.90 0.42
CA LEU A 78 -6.43 4.68 1.55
C LEU A 78 -5.23 3.89 1.03
N LEU A 79 -4.05 4.49 1.06
CA LEU A 79 -2.79 3.79 0.82
C LEU A 79 -2.48 3.03 2.11
N ASN A 80 -2.93 1.77 2.19
CA ASN A 80 -2.87 1.01 3.43
C ASN A 80 -1.54 0.32 3.65
N ASP A 81 -0.94 -0.23 2.60
CA ASP A 81 0.30 -0.98 2.68
C ASP A 81 1.28 -0.49 1.63
N LEU A 82 2.51 -0.28 2.04
CA LEU A 82 3.63 0.03 1.15
C LEU A 82 4.86 -0.69 1.69
N PHE A 83 5.45 -1.56 0.90
CA PHE A 83 6.61 -2.33 1.31
C PHE A 83 7.57 -2.55 0.14
N VAL A 84 8.85 -2.39 0.41
CA VAL A 84 9.93 -2.65 -0.55
C VAL A 84 10.82 -3.73 0.05
N ASP A 85 11.10 -4.77 -0.73
CA ASP A 85 12.02 -5.83 -0.32
C ASP A 85 13.36 -5.23 0.13
N SER A 86 13.92 -5.77 1.21
CA SER A 86 15.14 -5.24 1.81
C SER A 86 16.30 -5.16 0.81
N ALA A 87 16.39 -6.10 -0.14
CA ALA A 87 17.42 -6.11 -1.17
C ALA A 87 17.22 -5.04 -2.26
N ALA A 88 16.05 -4.42 -2.31
CA ALA A 88 15.71 -3.42 -3.33
C ALA A 88 15.55 -2.01 -2.76
N ARG A 89 15.87 -1.79 -1.50
CA ARG A 89 15.75 -0.48 -0.85
C ARG A 89 16.78 0.51 -1.35
N ASN A 90 16.47 1.80 -1.19
CA ASN A 90 17.32 2.92 -1.62
C ASN A 90 17.55 2.96 -3.14
N GLN A 91 16.62 2.43 -3.92
CA GLN A 91 16.67 2.42 -5.38
C GLN A 91 15.47 3.14 -6.01
N GLY A 92 14.72 3.90 -5.21
CA GLY A 92 13.56 4.66 -5.69
C GLY A 92 12.29 3.85 -5.91
N VAL A 93 12.23 2.60 -5.44
CA VAL A 93 11.06 1.72 -5.63
C VAL A 93 9.84 2.26 -4.91
N GLY A 94 10.00 2.65 -3.64
CA GLY A 94 8.89 3.19 -2.85
C GLY A 94 8.32 4.46 -3.45
N GLU A 95 9.17 5.37 -3.90
CA GLU A 95 8.75 6.60 -4.56
C GLU A 95 7.98 6.31 -5.85
N ALA A 96 8.46 5.37 -6.66
CA ALA A 96 7.80 4.96 -7.90
C ALA A 96 6.40 4.38 -7.63
N LEU A 97 6.27 3.55 -6.60
CA LEU A 97 4.98 2.99 -6.19
C LEU A 97 4.01 4.08 -5.71
N MET A 98 4.50 5.04 -4.94
CA MET A 98 3.66 6.15 -4.47
C MET A 98 3.19 7.04 -5.63
N LYS A 99 4.07 7.33 -6.57
CA LYS A 99 3.70 8.09 -7.77
C LYS A 99 2.66 7.37 -8.61
N ARG A 100 2.78 6.05 -8.72
CA ARG A 100 1.78 5.26 -9.45
C ARG A 100 0.42 5.27 -8.75
N ALA A 101 0.42 5.17 -7.42
CA ALA A 101 -0.81 5.27 -6.63
C ALA A 101 -1.49 6.64 -6.82
N GLU A 102 -0.71 7.70 -6.80
CA GLU A 102 -1.21 9.06 -7.03
C GLU A 102 -1.79 9.21 -8.44
N GLN A 103 -1.11 8.70 -9.45
CA GLN A 103 -1.62 8.70 -10.82
C GLN A 103 -2.95 7.95 -10.91
N PHE A 104 -3.06 6.79 -10.26
CA PHE A 104 -4.28 6.02 -10.23
C PHE A 104 -5.44 6.79 -9.57
N ALA A 105 -5.16 7.48 -8.48
CA ALA A 105 -6.17 8.33 -7.83
C ALA A 105 -6.69 9.42 -8.78
N HIS A 106 -5.82 10.04 -9.56
CA HIS A 106 -6.21 10.98 -10.61
C HIS A 106 -7.06 10.30 -11.69
N GLU A 107 -6.61 9.15 -12.19
CA GLU A 107 -7.31 8.41 -13.24
C GLU A 107 -8.73 8.01 -12.84
N THR A 108 -8.96 7.75 -11.56
CA THR A 108 -10.27 7.32 -11.04
C THR A 108 -11.14 8.48 -10.58
N GLY A 109 -10.69 9.72 -10.73
CA GLY A 109 -11.45 10.90 -10.30
C GLY A 109 -11.60 11.01 -8.80
N SER A 110 -10.68 10.42 -8.05
CA SER A 110 -10.69 10.46 -6.59
C SER A 110 -10.34 11.85 -6.07
N ARG A 111 -10.88 12.19 -4.88
CA ARG A 111 -10.51 13.40 -4.16
C ARG A 111 -9.02 13.42 -3.81
N GLY A 112 -8.44 12.26 -3.51
CA GLY A 112 -7.05 12.13 -3.11
C GLY A 112 -6.77 10.81 -2.42
N LEU A 113 -5.68 10.80 -1.68
CA LEU A 113 -5.23 9.65 -0.90
C LEU A 113 -4.91 10.10 0.53
N PHE A 114 -4.99 9.15 1.45
CA PHE A 114 -4.43 9.35 2.78
C PHE A 114 -3.75 8.06 3.23
N LEU A 115 -2.90 8.14 4.24
CA LEU A 115 -2.22 7.00 4.83
C LEU A 115 -2.00 7.22 6.32
N ARG A 116 -1.66 6.14 7.01
CA ARG A 116 -1.26 6.16 8.40
C ARG A 116 0.11 5.49 8.51
N THR A 117 0.96 6.04 9.36
CA THR A 117 2.28 5.48 9.60
C THR A 117 2.60 5.62 11.08
N ALA A 118 3.49 4.76 11.58
CA ALA A 118 3.94 4.87 12.96
C ALA A 118 4.65 6.20 13.19
N THR A 119 4.45 6.78 14.37
CA THR A 119 5.00 8.09 14.71
C THR A 119 6.53 8.11 14.78
N ASP A 120 7.15 6.94 14.88
CA ASP A 120 8.60 6.76 14.91
C ASP A 120 9.19 6.21 13.60
N ASN A 121 8.36 6.01 12.57
CA ASN A 121 8.84 5.56 11.26
C ASN A 121 9.34 6.76 10.44
N PHE A 122 10.49 7.29 10.82
CA PHE A 122 11.06 8.49 10.19
C PHE A 122 11.43 8.31 8.72
N PRO A 123 12.00 7.17 8.28
CA PRO A 123 12.27 6.99 6.85
C PRO A 123 11.02 7.05 5.98
N ALA A 124 9.91 6.45 6.43
CA ALA A 124 8.65 6.50 5.71
C ALA A 124 8.08 7.93 5.66
N GLN A 125 8.12 8.64 6.78
CA GLN A 125 7.67 10.03 6.86
C GLN A 125 8.45 10.92 5.88
N LYS A 126 9.77 10.74 5.80
CA LYS A 126 10.60 11.47 4.84
C LYS A 126 10.17 11.23 3.40
N LEU A 127 9.87 9.97 3.07
CA LEU A 127 9.41 9.61 1.74
C LEU A 127 8.08 10.30 1.42
N TYR A 128 7.13 10.26 2.34
CA TYR A 128 5.81 10.87 2.12
C TYR A 128 5.92 12.37 1.93
N GLU A 129 6.67 13.04 2.79
CA GLU A 129 6.87 14.49 2.70
C GLU A 129 7.62 14.89 1.43
N LYS A 130 8.63 14.11 1.02
CA LYS A 130 9.32 14.29 -0.26
C LYS A 130 8.36 14.20 -1.45
N CYS A 131 7.36 13.33 -1.36
CA CYS A 131 6.35 13.15 -2.40
C CYS A 131 5.21 14.17 -2.30
N GLY A 132 5.29 15.16 -1.42
CA GLY A 132 4.30 16.23 -1.32
C GLY A 132 3.13 15.94 -0.40
N TRP A 133 3.20 14.87 0.38
CA TRP A 133 2.16 14.56 1.36
C TRP A 133 2.31 15.42 2.60
N VAL A 134 1.19 15.82 3.18
CA VAL A 134 1.14 16.72 4.33
C VAL A 134 0.56 15.97 5.53
N ARG A 135 1.25 16.03 6.66
CA ARG A 135 0.76 15.40 7.90
C ARG A 135 -0.46 16.15 8.41
N ASP A 136 -1.53 15.40 8.70
CA ASP A 136 -2.72 15.95 9.33
C ASP A 136 -2.51 16.01 10.86
N GLU A 137 -2.84 17.14 11.46
CA GLU A 137 -2.73 17.35 12.90
C GLU A 137 -4.06 17.78 13.52
N THR A 138 -5.16 17.71 12.75
CA THR A 138 -6.47 18.20 13.15
C THR A 138 -7.43 17.12 13.60
N PHE A 139 -7.13 15.84 13.32
CA PHE A 139 -7.99 14.72 13.66
C PHE A 139 -7.25 13.70 14.51
N TYR A 140 -7.92 13.17 15.54
CA TYR A 140 -7.45 12.03 16.30
C TYR A 140 -8.08 10.76 15.79
N ARG A 141 -7.36 9.65 15.88
CA ARG A 141 -7.87 8.32 15.62
C ARG A 141 -8.31 7.67 16.95
N TYR A 142 -9.50 7.08 16.94
CA TYR A 142 -9.98 6.28 18.07
C TYR A 142 -10.19 4.85 17.60
N ASP A 143 -9.71 3.88 18.37
CA ASP A 143 -9.88 2.46 18.08
C ASP A 143 -10.72 1.81 19.17
N LYS A 144 -11.58 0.89 18.78
CA LYS A 144 -12.28 0.00 19.70
C LYS A 144 -12.09 -1.42 19.18
N ILE A 145 -11.27 -2.20 19.89
CA ILE A 145 -11.00 -3.58 19.50
C ILE A 145 -12.18 -4.45 19.92
N LEU A 146 -12.69 -5.23 18.98
CA LEU A 146 -13.78 -6.18 19.23
C LEU A 146 -13.18 -7.56 19.50
N ARG A 147 -13.67 -8.18 20.56
CA ARG A 147 -13.16 -9.49 21.02
C ARG A 147 -14.31 -10.47 21.23
#